data_56438db8de38334dac0ac5e93acef9a3
#
_entry.id   56438db8de38334dac0ac5e93acef9a3
#
_cell.length_a   1.000
_cell.length_b   1.000
_cell.length_c   1.000
_cell.angle_alpha   90.00
_cell.angle_beta   90.00
_cell.angle_gamma   90.00
#
_symmetry.space_group_name_H-M   'P 1'
#
loop_
_entity.id
_entity.type
_entity.pdbx_description
1 polymer ?
#
loop_
_entity_poly.entity_id
_entity_poly.type
_entity_poly.pdbx_seq_one_letter_code
_entity_poly.pdbx_strand_id
1 'polypeptide(L)'
;MWDARAVRRIGHRGAKGHSPENTIESFAKALELGCDEIETDVWLADDGRLLISHDRPGPDLKLTLQEVLDFCRGKLAVNVELKSEMSEKAAQETGGSVGKLLAERRDPDAYVSSFWWAALEGCRVAGPAVRRAFIFADSPDRSSLMESARGMRLWALHPNRTYVTPELVKAAHATGVKVNAWTVNEPREIARFREWGVDGIMSDFPERVPKD
;
A
#
# COMPACT_ATOMS: atom_id res chain seq x y z
N MET A 1 -2.09 7.82 -16.52
CA MET A 1 -0.70 8.25 -16.85
C MET A 1 -0.17 8.93 -15.59
N TRP A 2 0.96 8.50 -15.03
CA TRP A 2 1.54 9.09 -13.81
C TRP A 2 2.18 10.42 -14.17
N ASP A 3 1.68 11.54 -13.61
CA ASP A 3 2.43 12.80 -13.65
C ASP A 3 3.57 12.69 -12.61
N ALA A 4 4.81 12.78 -13.08
CA ALA A 4 6.01 12.59 -12.26
C ALA A 4 6.26 13.72 -11.24
N ARG A 5 5.36 14.71 -11.13
CA ARG A 5 5.51 15.91 -10.31
C ARG A 5 4.47 16.05 -9.20
N ALA A 6 3.32 15.38 -9.29
CA ALA A 6 2.26 15.45 -8.30
C ALA A 6 2.43 14.35 -7.24
N VAL A 7 2.51 14.72 -5.97
CA VAL A 7 2.53 13.76 -4.85
C VAL A 7 1.14 13.15 -4.71
N ARG A 8 1.04 11.81 -4.77
CA ARG A 8 -0.23 11.10 -4.65
C ARG A 8 -0.82 11.25 -3.25
N ARG A 9 -2.11 11.55 -3.22
CA ARG A 9 -2.93 11.56 -2.02
C ARG A 9 -3.46 10.15 -1.80
N ILE A 10 -2.96 9.46 -0.75
CA ILE A 10 -3.31 8.08 -0.43
C ILE A 10 -4.12 8.07 0.87
N GLY A 11 -5.34 7.55 0.83
CA GLY A 11 -6.18 7.39 2.01
C GLY A 11 -5.80 6.13 2.78
N HIS A 12 -5.32 6.27 4.02
CA HIS A 12 -4.95 5.18 4.92
C HIS A 12 -6.19 4.45 5.42
N ARG A 13 -6.36 3.19 5.06
CA ARG A 13 -7.56 2.39 5.30
C ARG A 13 -8.83 3.11 4.83
N GLY A 14 -8.71 3.80 3.68
CA GLY A 14 -9.68 4.80 3.23
C GLY A 14 -9.43 6.19 3.82
N ALA A 15 -10.45 6.86 4.30
CA ALA A 15 -10.35 8.12 5.03
C ALA A 15 -10.58 7.87 6.53
N LYS A 16 -9.68 7.14 7.17
CA LYS A 16 -9.80 6.65 8.56
C LYS A 16 -10.08 7.75 9.58
N GLY A 17 -9.59 8.96 9.34
CA GLY A 17 -9.84 10.10 10.23
C GLY A 17 -11.29 10.63 10.15
N HIS A 18 -12.10 10.16 9.20
CA HIS A 18 -13.46 10.63 8.93
C HIS A 18 -14.53 9.53 9.00
N SER A 19 -14.17 8.29 8.72
CA SER A 19 -15.10 7.15 8.65
C SER A 19 -14.43 5.89 9.22
N PRO A 20 -15.20 4.88 9.65
CA PRO A 20 -14.65 3.62 10.14
C PRO A 20 -13.68 3.00 9.12
N GLU A 21 -12.45 2.70 9.57
CA GLU A 21 -11.38 2.18 8.72
C GLU A 21 -11.76 0.88 8.01
N ASN A 22 -11.17 0.65 6.82
CA ASN A 22 -11.35 -0.59 6.07
C ASN A 22 -12.83 -0.92 5.76
N THR A 23 -13.63 0.10 5.43
CA THR A 23 -15.04 -0.03 5.02
C THR A 23 -15.29 0.67 3.70
N ILE A 24 -16.33 0.22 2.98
CA ILE A 24 -16.77 0.90 1.74
C ILE A 24 -17.11 2.38 2.01
N GLU A 25 -17.65 2.69 3.18
CA GLU A 25 -17.92 4.07 3.59
C GLU A 25 -16.64 4.91 3.66
N SER A 26 -15.58 4.37 4.28
CA SER A 26 -14.26 5.02 4.35
C SER A 26 -13.63 5.21 2.97
N PHE A 27 -13.78 4.25 2.07
CA PHE A 27 -13.27 4.34 0.69
C PHE A 27 -14.08 5.34 -0.14
N ALA A 28 -15.39 5.41 0.04
CA ALA A 28 -16.24 6.43 -0.58
C ALA A 28 -15.87 7.83 -0.09
N LYS A 29 -15.59 7.97 1.22
CA LYS A 29 -15.12 9.23 1.80
C LYS A 29 -13.74 9.63 1.25
N ALA A 30 -12.82 8.70 1.09
CA ALA A 30 -11.53 8.96 0.45
C ALA A 30 -11.70 9.47 -1.00
N LEU A 31 -12.61 8.87 -1.77
CA LEU A 31 -12.95 9.33 -3.12
C LEU A 31 -13.53 10.76 -3.11
N GLU A 32 -14.45 11.05 -2.20
CA GLU A 32 -15.07 12.40 -2.01
C GLU A 32 -13.98 13.44 -1.68
N LEU A 33 -13.04 13.09 -0.82
CA LEU A 33 -11.90 13.94 -0.45
C LEU A 33 -10.84 14.06 -1.55
N GLY A 34 -11.07 13.42 -2.69
CA GLY A 34 -10.23 13.49 -3.88
C GLY A 34 -8.92 12.71 -3.74
N CYS A 35 -8.91 11.57 -3.06
CA CYS A 35 -7.76 10.66 -3.10
C CYS A 35 -7.51 10.15 -4.51
N ASP A 36 -6.25 9.89 -4.82
CA ASP A 36 -5.82 9.19 -6.03
C ASP A 36 -5.79 7.68 -5.82
N GLU A 37 -5.69 7.29 -4.54
CA GLU A 37 -5.47 5.92 -4.11
C GLU A 37 -6.00 5.73 -2.69
N ILE A 38 -6.43 4.51 -2.38
CA ILE A 38 -6.61 4.04 -0.99
C ILE A 38 -5.61 2.94 -0.68
N GLU A 39 -5.29 2.86 0.59
CA GLU A 39 -4.65 1.68 1.17
C GLU A 39 -5.69 0.91 1.98
N THR A 40 -5.58 -0.42 2.00
CA THR A 40 -6.46 -1.33 2.75
C THR A 40 -5.72 -2.60 3.15
N ASP A 41 -6.07 -3.15 4.31
CA ASP A 41 -5.45 -4.33 4.89
C ASP A 41 -6.21 -5.60 4.49
N VAL A 42 -5.52 -6.67 4.08
CA VAL A 42 -6.13 -7.94 3.71
C VAL A 42 -5.54 -9.11 4.47
N TRP A 43 -6.41 -10.01 4.93
CA TRP A 43 -6.08 -11.31 5.51
C TRP A 43 -6.59 -12.44 4.64
N LEU A 44 -5.80 -13.52 4.55
CA LEU A 44 -6.30 -14.79 4.06
C LEU A 44 -6.94 -15.55 5.22
N ALA A 45 -8.25 -15.74 5.17
CA ALA A 45 -9.00 -16.52 6.16
C ALA A 45 -8.85 -18.03 5.93
N ASP A 46 -9.15 -18.82 6.97
CA ASP A 46 -9.04 -20.30 6.93
C ASP A 46 -9.94 -20.94 5.85
N ASP A 47 -11.02 -20.28 5.48
CA ASP A 47 -11.95 -20.70 4.41
C ASP A 47 -11.52 -20.23 3.01
N GLY A 48 -10.36 -19.60 2.88
CA GLY A 48 -9.79 -19.12 1.63
C GLY A 48 -10.30 -17.75 1.17
N ARG A 49 -11.19 -17.08 1.93
CA ARG A 49 -11.61 -15.71 1.63
C ARG A 49 -10.50 -14.71 1.94
N LEU A 50 -10.43 -13.66 1.13
CA LEU A 50 -9.56 -12.51 1.35
C LEU A 50 -10.38 -11.41 2.03
N LEU A 51 -10.24 -11.30 3.36
CA LEU A 51 -11.05 -10.43 4.21
C LEU A 51 -10.31 -9.12 4.53
N ILE A 52 -11.06 -8.03 4.54
CA ILE A 52 -10.54 -6.68 4.78
C ILE A 52 -10.59 -6.35 6.26
N SER A 53 -9.42 -6.24 6.90
CA SER A 53 -9.29 -5.84 8.31
C SER A 53 -7.84 -5.49 8.63
N HIS A 54 -7.61 -4.53 9.52
CA HIS A 54 -6.27 -4.30 10.07
C HIS A 54 -5.83 -5.44 10.99
N ASP A 55 -6.67 -5.78 11.94
CA ASP A 55 -6.42 -6.88 12.88
C ASP A 55 -6.95 -8.20 12.30
N ARG A 56 -6.55 -9.32 12.90
CA ARG A 56 -7.06 -10.63 12.47
C ARG A 56 -8.59 -10.63 12.46
N PRO A 57 -9.22 -10.99 11.33
CA PRO A 57 -10.67 -10.90 11.20
C PRO A 57 -11.39 -11.84 12.15
N GLY A 58 -12.44 -11.32 12.82
CA GLY A 58 -13.39 -12.13 13.57
C GLY A 58 -14.38 -12.83 12.63
N PRO A 59 -15.20 -13.78 13.18
CA PRO A 59 -16.12 -14.61 12.38
C PRO A 59 -17.24 -13.81 11.68
N ASP A 60 -17.56 -12.63 12.19
CA ASP A 60 -18.63 -11.78 11.65
C ASP A 60 -18.18 -10.87 10.52
N LEU A 61 -16.88 -10.77 10.25
CA LEU A 61 -16.36 -9.94 9.20
C LEU A 61 -16.70 -10.53 7.83
N LYS A 62 -17.25 -9.69 6.94
CA LYS A 62 -17.75 -10.15 5.63
C LYS A 62 -17.13 -9.42 4.44
N LEU A 63 -16.60 -8.19 4.63
CA LEU A 63 -16.05 -7.42 3.52
C LEU A 63 -14.83 -8.10 2.93
N THR A 64 -14.89 -8.37 1.64
CA THR A 64 -13.85 -9.06 0.89
C THR A 64 -13.03 -8.10 0.02
N LEU A 65 -11.81 -8.51 -0.32
CA LEU A 65 -10.96 -7.76 -1.25
C LEU A 65 -11.62 -7.58 -2.62
N GLN A 66 -12.37 -8.59 -3.10
CA GLN A 66 -13.08 -8.51 -4.37
C GLN A 66 -14.08 -7.34 -4.38
N GLU A 67 -14.87 -7.18 -3.31
CA GLU A 67 -15.85 -6.09 -3.20
C GLU A 67 -15.17 -4.72 -3.17
N VAL A 68 -14.03 -4.60 -2.49
CA VAL A 68 -13.24 -3.35 -2.49
C VAL A 68 -12.69 -3.03 -3.87
N LEU A 69 -12.12 -4.02 -4.57
CA LEU A 69 -11.59 -3.83 -5.92
C LEU A 69 -12.72 -3.47 -6.92
N ASP A 70 -13.91 -4.05 -6.77
CA ASP A 70 -15.08 -3.71 -7.60
C ASP A 70 -15.56 -2.28 -7.34
N PHE A 71 -15.61 -1.87 -6.07
CA PHE A 71 -15.95 -0.49 -5.70
C PHE A 71 -14.95 0.53 -6.28
N CYS A 72 -13.64 0.25 -6.19
CA CYS A 72 -12.59 1.18 -6.59
C CYS A 72 -12.35 1.24 -8.11
N ARG A 73 -12.77 0.24 -8.87
CA ARG A 73 -12.47 0.11 -10.30
C ARG A 73 -12.82 1.38 -11.08
N GLY A 74 -11.80 1.94 -11.76
CA GLY A 74 -11.92 3.15 -12.57
C GLY A 74 -12.11 4.44 -11.77
N LYS A 75 -12.00 4.40 -10.44
CA LYS A 75 -12.19 5.56 -9.55
C LYS A 75 -10.95 5.84 -8.70
N LEU A 76 -10.37 4.80 -8.09
CA LEU A 76 -9.26 4.87 -7.16
C LEU A 76 -8.25 3.75 -7.45
N ALA A 77 -6.98 4.04 -7.34
CA ALA A 77 -5.99 2.97 -7.22
C ALA A 77 -6.09 2.32 -5.83
N VAL A 78 -5.63 1.07 -5.71
CA VAL A 78 -5.71 0.31 -4.46
C VAL A 78 -4.34 -0.27 -4.11
N ASN A 79 -3.82 0.16 -2.96
CA ASN A 79 -2.73 -0.49 -2.26
C ASN A 79 -3.29 -1.54 -1.32
N VAL A 80 -2.99 -2.80 -1.56
CA VAL A 80 -3.44 -3.94 -0.74
C VAL A 80 -2.30 -4.34 0.19
N GLU A 81 -2.36 -3.96 1.47
CA GLU A 81 -1.40 -4.44 2.47
C GLU A 81 -1.69 -5.89 2.85
N LEU A 82 -0.71 -6.76 2.58
CA LEU A 82 -0.80 -8.19 2.88
C LEU A 82 -0.49 -8.42 4.36
N LYS A 83 -1.52 -8.72 5.13
CA LYS A 83 -1.41 -9.10 6.55
C LYS A 83 -1.18 -10.59 6.67
N SER A 84 -0.54 -11.00 7.77
CA SER A 84 -0.30 -12.40 8.04
C SER A 84 -0.14 -12.65 9.53
N GLU A 85 -0.38 -13.87 9.97
CA GLU A 85 0.13 -14.35 11.23
C GLU A 85 1.67 -14.29 11.23
N MET A 86 2.29 -14.29 12.42
CA MET A 86 3.76 -14.17 12.57
C MET A 86 4.49 -15.42 12.02
N SER A 87 4.27 -15.72 10.73
CA SER A 87 4.79 -16.89 10.04
C SER A 87 5.07 -16.55 8.56
N GLU A 88 6.29 -16.85 8.11
CA GLU A 88 6.68 -16.68 6.70
C GLU A 88 5.78 -17.48 5.75
N LYS A 89 5.40 -18.70 6.14
CA LYS A 89 4.51 -19.55 5.34
C LYS A 89 3.14 -18.90 5.15
N ALA A 90 2.50 -18.44 6.22
CA ALA A 90 1.21 -17.76 6.16
C ALA A 90 1.31 -16.46 5.34
N ALA A 91 2.40 -15.70 5.49
CA ALA A 91 2.67 -14.51 4.70
C ALA A 91 2.76 -14.86 3.20
N GLN A 92 3.50 -15.90 2.85
CA GLN A 92 3.64 -16.35 1.46
C GLN A 92 2.30 -16.83 0.87
N GLU A 93 1.49 -17.54 1.64
CA GLU A 93 0.15 -17.99 1.23
C GLU A 93 -0.80 -16.83 0.96
N THR A 94 -0.83 -15.82 1.87
CA THR A 94 -1.62 -14.59 1.67
C THR A 94 -1.16 -13.87 0.39
N GLY A 95 0.14 -13.68 0.23
CA GLY A 95 0.72 -13.05 -0.95
C GLY A 95 0.40 -13.80 -2.25
N GLY A 96 0.46 -15.13 -2.23
CA GLY A 96 0.11 -15.98 -3.36
C GLY A 96 -1.36 -15.85 -3.75
N SER A 97 -2.26 -15.89 -2.77
CA SER A 97 -3.69 -15.78 -3.00
C SER A 97 -4.11 -14.43 -3.59
N VAL A 98 -3.57 -13.33 -3.02
CA VAL A 98 -3.83 -11.97 -3.55
C VAL A 98 -3.19 -11.78 -4.92
N GLY A 99 -1.94 -12.24 -5.10
CA GLY A 99 -1.23 -12.17 -6.38
C GLY A 99 -1.99 -12.86 -7.51
N LYS A 100 -2.53 -14.05 -7.25
CA LYS A 100 -3.38 -14.79 -8.19
C LYS A 100 -4.64 -14.00 -8.54
N LEU A 101 -5.38 -13.53 -7.53
CA LEU A 101 -6.61 -12.75 -7.73
C LEU A 101 -6.35 -11.51 -8.61
N LEU A 102 -5.32 -10.71 -8.30
CA LEU A 102 -5.01 -9.49 -9.06
C LEU A 102 -4.56 -9.80 -10.49
N ALA A 103 -3.81 -10.88 -10.69
CA ALA A 103 -3.39 -11.31 -12.02
C ALA A 103 -4.59 -11.75 -12.89
N GLU A 104 -5.54 -12.48 -12.32
CA GLU A 104 -6.77 -12.92 -13.01
C GLU A 104 -7.67 -11.74 -13.35
N ARG A 105 -7.82 -10.78 -12.43
CA ARG A 105 -8.65 -9.58 -12.62
C ARG A 105 -8.06 -8.58 -13.60
N ARG A 106 -6.74 -8.57 -13.77
CA ARG A 106 -6.01 -7.62 -14.62
C ARG A 106 -6.32 -6.16 -14.27
N ASP A 107 -6.46 -5.87 -12.97
CA ASP A 107 -6.69 -4.51 -12.48
C ASP A 107 -5.37 -3.71 -12.54
N PRO A 108 -5.21 -2.72 -13.45
CA PRO A 108 -3.94 -2.04 -13.65
C PRO A 108 -3.58 -1.10 -12.50
N ASP A 109 -4.59 -0.68 -11.72
CA ASP A 109 -4.44 0.30 -10.65
C ASP A 109 -4.35 -0.33 -9.26
N ALA A 110 -4.37 -1.67 -9.16
CA ALA A 110 -4.13 -2.39 -7.92
C ALA A 110 -2.69 -2.87 -7.80
N TYR A 111 -2.15 -2.86 -6.59
CA TYR A 111 -0.84 -3.42 -6.26
C TYR A 111 -0.81 -3.88 -4.80
N VAL A 112 0.23 -4.61 -4.42
CA VAL A 112 0.37 -5.11 -3.04
C VAL A 112 1.50 -4.45 -2.30
N SER A 113 1.36 -4.36 -0.97
CA SER A 113 2.45 -4.01 -0.08
C SER A 113 2.51 -4.96 1.13
N SER A 114 3.66 -5.11 1.75
CA SER A 114 3.81 -5.91 2.96
C SER A 114 5.09 -5.55 3.72
N PHE A 115 5.07 -5.80 5.04
CA PHE A 115 6.27 -5.88 5.89
C PHE A 115 7.05 -7.20 5.68
N TRP A 116 6.43 -8.21 5.07
CA TRP A 116 6.99 -9.53 4.91
C TRP A 116 7.51 -9.75 3.50
N TRP A 117 8.81 -9.98 3.37
CA TRP A 117 9.41 -10.38 2.10
C TRP A 117 8.78 -11.66 1.53
N ALA A 118 8.43 -12.61 2.42
CA ALA A 118 7.76 -13.85 2.01
C ALA A 118 6.39 -13.60 1.36
N ALA A 119 5.61 -12.62 1.84
CA ALA A 119 4.34 -12.24 1.21
C ALA A 119 4.55 -11.67 -0.19
N LEU A 120 5.55 -10.79 -0.34
CA LEU A 120 5.89 -10.21 -1.65
C LEU A 120 6.40 -11.28 -2.62
N GLU A 121 7.16 -12.26 -2.12
CA GLU A 121 7.61 -13.40 -2.92
C GLU A 121 6.44 -14.29 -3.36
N GLY A 122 5.50 -14.60 -2.45
CA GLY A 122 4.28 -15.33 -2.80
C GLY A 122 3.48 -14.64 -3.92
N CYS A 123 3.32 -13.33 -3.81
CA CYS A 123 2.68 -12.53 -4.85
C CYS A 123 3.48 -12.55 -6.16
N ARG A 124 4.82 -12.46 -6.10
CA ARG A 124 5.69 -12.49 -7.29
C ARG A 124 5.57 -13.80 -8.06
N VAL A 125 5.45 -14.91 -7.37
CA VAL A 125 5.29 -16.24 -7.99
C VAL A 125 3.91 -16.41 -8.62
N ALA A 126 2.86 -16.03 -7.92
CA ALA A 126 1.48 -16.24 -8.37
C ALA A 126 0.98 -15.18 -9.38
N GLY A 127 1.50 -13.95 -9.28
CA GLY A 127 1.12 -12.82 -10.13
C GLY A 127 2.35 -11.97 -10.50
N PRO A 128 3.25 -12.45 -11.37
CA PRO A 128 4.54 -11.79 -11.62
C PRO A 128 4.42 -10.36 -12.17
N ALA A 129 3.32 -10.01 -12.82
CA ALA A 129 3.03 -8.67 -13.33
C ALA A 129 2.46 -7.73 -12.26
N VAL A 130 2.00 -8.24 -11.12
CA VAL A 130 1.48 -7.43 -10.02
C VAL A 130 2.60 -6.59 -9.41
N ARG A 131 2.39 -5.28 -9.32
CA ARG A 131 3.34 -4.36 -8.67
C ARG A 131 3.41 -4.65 -7.17
N ARG A 132 4.59 -4.51 -6.59
CA ARG A 132 4.87 -4.84 -5.18
C ARG A 132 5.62 -3.69 -4.52
N ALA A 133 5.27 -3.42 -3.26
CA ALA A 133 5.95 -2.46 -2.41
C ALA A 133 6.37 -3.09 -1.08
N PHE A 134 7.51 -2.70 -0.55
CA PHE A 134 7.97 -3.13 0.77
C PHE A 134 7.68 -2.07 1.82
N ILE A 135 7.02 -2.46 2.91
CA ILE A 135 6.70 -1.60 4.05
C ILE A 135 7.75 -1.82 5.14
N PHE A 136 8.22 -0.75 5.77
CA PHE A 136 9.13 -0.86 6.90
C PHE A 136 8.94 0.28 7.91
N ALA A 137 9.23 -0.05 9.18
CA ALA A 137 9.12 0.85 10.34
C ALA A 137 10.38 0.78 11.22
N ASP A 138 11.52 0.55 10.59
CA ASP A 138 12.85 0.52 11.21
C ASP A 138 13.85 1.25 10.31
N SER A 139 15.13 1.19 10.65
CA SER A 139 16.21 1.81 9.87
C SER A 139 17.05 0.72 9.20
N PRO A 140 16.58 0.13 8.09
CA PRO A 140 17.36 -0.87 7.39
C PRO A 140 18.64 -0.26 6.79
N ASP A 141 19.68 -1.08 6.64
CA ASP A 141 20.83 -0.66 5.86
C ASP A 141 20.41 -0.32 4.42
N ARG A 142 20.71 0.90 4.00
CA ARG A 142 20.23 1.44 2.72
C ARG A 142 20.72 0.64 1.52
N SER A 143 21.98 0.17 1.54
CA SER A 143 22.55 -0.58 0.43
C SER A 143 21.86 -1.92 0.27
N SER A 144 21.68 -2.66 1.37
CA SER A 144 20.97 -3.93 1.42
C SER A 144 19.49 -3.78 1.04
N LEU A 145 18.85 -2.68 1.46
CA LEU A 145 17.46 -2.38 1.07
C LEU A 145 17.35 -2.17 -0.45
N MET A 146 18.24 -1.38 -1.05
CA MET A 146 18.23 -1.13 -2.49
C MET A 146 18.57 -2.38 -3.30
N GLU A 147 19.46 -3.25 -2.82
CA GLU A 147 19.77 -4.53 -3.44
C GLU A 147 18.53 -5.45 -3.43
N SER A 148 17.89 -5.59 -2.26
CA SER A 148 16.67 -6.38 -2.10
C SER A 148 15.54 -5.85 -2.97
N ALA A 149 15.36 -4.53 -3.03
CA ALA A 149 14.35 -3.89 -3.87
C ALA A 149 14.55 -4.22 -5.36
N ARG A 150 15.80 -4.21 -5.85
CA ARG A 150 16.12 -4.62 -7.24
C ARG A 150 15.87 -6.11 -7.46
N GLY A 151 16.35 -6.98 -6.55
CA GLY A 151 16.16 -8.44 -6.65
C GLY A 151 14.69 -8.83 -6.72
N MET A 152 13.86 -8.21 -5.90
CA MET A 152 12.41 -8.40 -5.86
C MET A 152 11.67 -7.64 -6.99
N ARG A 153 12.35 -6.77 -7.73
CA ARG A 153 11.74 -5.83 -8.71
C ARG A 153 10.60 -5.03 -8.08
N LEU A 154 10.88 -4.43 -6.93
CA LEU A 154 9.88 -3.61 -6.25
C LEU A 154 9.51 -2.39 -7.09
N TRP A 155 8.23 -2.05 -7.06
CA TRP A 155 7.70 -0.83 -7.63
C TRP A 155 7.85 0.37 -6.68
N ALA A 156 7.70 0.13 -5.35
CA ALA A 156 7.81 1.18 -4.34
C ALA A 156 8.38 0.67 -3.00
N LEU A 157 8.84 1.62 -2.21
CA LEU A 157 9.13 1.50 -0.79
C LEU A 157 8.10 2.31 0.01
N HIS A 158 7.59 1.73 1.09
CA HIS A 158 6.66 2.36 2.01
C HIS A 158 7.31 2.54 3.39
N PRO A 159 8.17 3.53 3.58
CA PRO A 159 8.76 3.84 4.88
C PRO A 159 7.74 4.44 5.85
N ASN A 160 7.82 4.04 7.13
CA ASN A 160 7.22 4.85 8.19
C ASN A 160 7.81 6.28 8.14
N ARG A 161 6.98 7.29 8.41
CA ARG A 161 7.36 8.72 8.36
C ARG A 161 8.65 9.06 9.09
N THR A 162 8.96 8.33 10.17
CA THR A 162 10.18 8.53 10.97
C THR A 162 11.47 8.20 10.20
N TYR A 163 11.39 7.33 9.20
CA TYR A 163 12.53 6.83 8.42
C TYR A 163 12.62 7.43 7.02
N VAL A 164 11.73 8.36 6.67
CA VAL A 164 11.83 9.11 5.42
C VAL A 164 12.95 10.15 5.51
N THR A 165 13.88 10.08 4.57
CA THR A 165 14.97 11.09 4.44
C THR A 165 15.17 11.44 2.96
N PRO A 166 15.71 12.63 2.65
CA PRO A 166 16.05 12.99 1.26
C PRO A 166 16.98 11.98 0.58
N GLU A 167 17.91 11.40 1.36
CA GLU A 167 18.89 10.42 0.86
C GLU A 167 18.21 9.08 0.51
N LEU A 168 17.18 8.66 1.30
CA LEU A 168 16.38 7.48 0.98
C LEU A 168 15.60 7.70 -0.32
N VAL A 169 14.91 8.82 -0.44
CA VAL A 169 14.14 9.17 -1.64
C VAL A 169 15.04 9.18 -2.87
N LYS A 170 16.18 9.87 -2.79
CA LYS A 170 17.16 9.93 -3.89
C LYS A 170 17.69 8.55 -4.27
N ALA A 171 18.01 7.71 -3.29
CA ALA A 171 18.53 6.36 -3.54
C ALA A 171 17.48 5.46 -4.20
N ALA A 172 16.23 5.52 -3.74
CA ALA A 172 15.13 4.78 -4.35
C ALA A 172 14.89 5.23 -5.80
N HIS A 173 14.79 6.53 -6.05
CA HIS A 173 14.59 7.09 -7.39
C HIS A 173 15.75 6.74 -8.34
N ALA A 174 16.99 6.70 -7.86
CA ALA A 174 18.14 6.28 -8.68
C ALA A 174 18.03 4.83 -9.19
N THR A 175 17.18 4.02 -8.57
CA THR A 175 16.88 2.64 -8.99
C THR A 175 15.51 2.48 -9.66
N GLY A 176 14.79 3.59 -9.88
CA GLY A 176 13.44 3.59 -10.46
C GLY A 176 12.34 3.15 -9.48
N VAL A 177 12.63 3.08 -8.19
CA VAL A 177 11.70 2.69 -7.13
C VAL A 177 11.05 3.93 -6.52
N LYS A 178 9.74 3.91 -6.33
CA LYS A 178 8.95 4.99 -5.72
C LYS A 178 9.02 4.97 -4.20
N VAL A 179 8.65 6.11 -3.58
CA VAL A 179 8.59 6.23 -2.11
C VAL A 179 7.23 6.80 -1.70
N ASN A 180 6.45 6.00 -0.95
CA ASN A 180 5.17 6.43 -0.37
C ASN A 180 5.27 6.41 1.16
N ALA A 181 5.25 7.59 1.80
CA ALA A 181 5.41 7.72 3.25
C ALA A 181 4.10 7.44 4.01
N TRP A 182 4.18 6.75 5.16
CA TRP A 182 3.03 6.43 6.03
C TRP A 182 3.37 6.58 7.52
N THR A 183 2.44 6.80 8.44
CA THR A 183 1.20 7.53 8.23
C THR A 183 1.47 8.98 8.55
N VAL A 184 1.18 9.88 7.63
CA VAL A 184 1.59 11.29 7.71
C VAL A 184 0.34 12.16 7.81
N ASN A 185 0.07 12.68 9.01
CA ASN A 185 -1.13 13.47 9.31
C ASN A 185 -0.84 14.95 9.53
N GLU A 186 0.41 15.29 9.88
CA GLU A 186 0.80 16.64 10.25
C GLU A 186 1.14 17.49 9.02
N PRO A 187 0.50 18.68 8.83
CA PRO A 187 0.73 19.53 7.66
C PRO A 187 2.20 19.91 7.43
N ARG A 188 2.97 20.11 8.51
CA ARG A 188 4.40 20.43 8.42
C ARG A 188 5.21 19.24 7.87
N GLU A 189 4.86 18.01 8.24
CA GLU A 189 5.52 16.81 7.71
C GLU A 189 5.13 16.59 6.25
N ILE A 190 3.85 16.79 5.92
CA ILE A 190 3.35 16.72 4.53
C ILE A 190 4.14 17.68 3.64
N ALA A 191 4.28 18.97 4.03
CA ALA A 191 5.05 19.96 3.28
C ALA A 191 6.51 19.52 3.10
N ARG A 192 7.14 19.07 4.19
CA ARG A 192 8.53 18.60 4.18
C ARG A 192 8.74 17.40 3.24
N PHE A 193 7.87 16.42 3.27
CA PHE A 193 8.01 15.23 2.42
C PHE A 193 7.75 15.53 0.94
N ARG A 194 6.86 16.49 0.65
CA ARG A 194 6.69 17.01 -0.71
C ARG A 194 7.98 17.68 -1.22
N GLU A 195 8.64 18.50 -0.40
CA GLU A 195 9.94 19.10 -0.74
C GLU A 195 11.02 18.05 -0.98
N TRP A 196 10.98 16.93 -0.24
CA TRP A 196 11.93 15.82 -0.42
C TRP A 196 11.60 14.95 -1.64
N GLY A 197 10.45 15.17 -2.27
CA GLY A 197 10.07 14.53 -3.52
C GLY A 197 9.55 13.11 -3.34
N VAL A 198 8.86 12.79 -2.22
CA VAL A 198 8.16 11.50 -2.11
C VAL A 198 7.09 11.38 -3.18
N ASP A 199 6.81 10.17 -3.66
CA ASP A 199 5.82 9.93 -4.72
C ASP A 199 4.38 9.87 -4.20
N GLY A 200 4.20 9.50 -2.92
CA GLY A 200 2.89 9.43 -2.29
C GLY A 200 2.95 9.68 -0.79
N ILE A 201 1.86 10.20 -0.26
CA ILE A 201 1.66 10.41 1.18
C ILE A 201 0.37 9.72 1.60
N MET A 202 0.51 8.74 2.48
CA MET A 202 -0.57 7.98 3.08
C MET A 202 -1.00 8.64 4.39
N SER A 203 -2.27 9.07 4.47
CA SER A 203 -2.79 9.86 5.58
C SER A 203 -4.17 9.39 6.03
N ASP A 204 -4.44 9.51 7.34
CA ASP A 204 -5.79 9.36 7.90
C ASP A 204 -6.70 10.55 7.51
N PHE A 205 -6.07 11.70 7.20
CA PHE A 205 -6.72 12.94 6.79
C PHE A 205 -6.20 13.34 5.40
N PRO A 206 -6.56 12.59 4.35
CA PRO A 206 -5.95 12.72 3.03
C PRO A 206 -6.15 14.11 2.39
N GLU A 207 -7.21 14.85 2.74
CA GLU A 207 -7.45 16.22 2.29
C GLU A 207 -6.35 17.21 2.67
N ARG A 208 -5.55 16.89 3.69
CA ARG A 208 -4.39 17.69 4.11
C ARG A 208 -3.21 17.60 3.15
N VAL A 209 -3.19 16.59 2.30
CA VAL A 209 -2.18 16.47 1.22
C VAL A 209 -2.66 17.32 0.03
N PRO A 210 -2.00 18.47 -0.27
CA PRO A 210 -2.42 19.33 -1.36
C PRO A 210 -2.40 18.60 -2.71
N LYS A 211 -3.37 18.87 -3.57
CA LYS A 211 -3.28 18.59 -5.00
C LYS A 211 -2.59 19.75 -5.70
N ASP A 212 -1.63 19.43 -6.55
CA ASP A 212 -0.95 20.43 -7.38
C ASP A 212 -1.86 20.90 -8.52
#